data_aef0690788a21a3afdae09f429d4fca3
#
_entry.id   aef0690788a21a3afdae09f429d4fca3
#
_cell.length_a   1.000
_cell.length_b   1.000
_cell.length_c   1.000
_cell.angle_alpha   90.00
_cell.angle_beta   90.00
_cell.angle_gamma   90.00
#
_symmetry.space_group_name_H-M   'P 1'
#
loop_
_entity.id
_entity.type
_entity.pdbx_description
1 polymer ?
#
loop_
_entity_poly.entity_id
_entity_poly.type
_entity_poly.pdbx_seq_one_letter_code
_entity_poly.pdbx_strand_id
1 'polypeptide(L)'
;MRKALQLQKELGPCFDITFDCEDGAPVGQELAHAQLVCELLTSPENLYQQVGVRVHDPLSPFFDSDIDCIIPGAGQRLAYITIPKVSHAIQVSQLIQKINHKATQSGISKRLPIHVLIETNESLADVFAIAALPQVVCLSFGLMDFVSGYYGAIPSSAMHVDQFSHPLTRRAMTEIAVACHTFGKTPAH
;
A
#
# COMPACT_ATOMS: atom_id res chain seq x y z
N MET A 1 -6.66 13.52 4.18
CA MET A 1 -5.20 13.76 4.16
C MET A 1 -4.77 14.85 5.16
N ARG A 2 -5.12 16.15 5.02
CA ARG A 2 -4.67 17.23 5.95
C ARG A 2 -4.98 16.96 7.43
N LYS A 3 -6.18 16.43 7.74
CA LYS A 3 -6.55 16.07 9.12
C LYS A 3 -5.62 15.00 9.72
N ALA A 4 -5.17 14.03 8.92
CA ALA A 4 -4.24 13.01 9.40
C ALA A 4 -2.85 13.61 9.74
N LEU A 5 -2.35 14.53 8.91
CA LEU A 5 -1.12 15.26 9.20
C LEU A 5 -1.24 16.10 10.47
N GLN A 6 -2.37 16.76 10.65
CA GLN A 6 -2.65 17.52 11.87
C GLN A 6 -2.65 16.61 13.11
N LEU A 7 -3.33 15.46 13.05
CA LEU A 7 -3.34 14.49 14.16
C LEU A 7 -1.95 13.97 14.47
N GLN A 8 -1.13 13.67 13.46
CA GLN A 8 0.23 13.23 13.68
C GLN A 8 1.09 14.33 14.33
N LYS A 9 0.85 15.60 13.97
CA LYS A 9 1.51 16.73 14.61
C LYS A 9 1.11 16.86 16.10
N GLU A 10 -0.15 16.59 16.44
CA GLU A 10 -0.67 16.67 17.82
C GLU A 10 -0.23 15.51 18.70
N LEU A 11 -0.21 14.29 18.14
CA LEU A 11 0.07 13.04 18.85
C LEU A 11 1.55 12.62 18.77
N GLY A 12 2.33 13.23 17.89
CA GLY A 12 3.70 12.82 17.60
C GLY A 12 3.77 11.67 16.56
N PRO A 13 4.98 11.16 16.26
CA PRO A 13 5.23 10.16 15.22
C PRO A 13 4.89 8.73 15.70
N CYS A 14 3.70 8.54 16.28
CA CYS A 14 3.27 7.25 16.83
C CYS A 14 2.52 6.37 15.83
N PHE A 15 2.27 6.86 14.62
CA PHE A 15 1.65 6.11 13.51
C PHE A 15 2.10 6.63 12.16
N ASP A 16 2.09 5.76 11.16
CA ASP A 16 2.31 6.12 9.77
C ASP A 16 0.99 6.54 9.11
N ILE A 17 1.09 7.39 8.09
CA ILE A 17 -0.05 7.82 7.29
C ILE A 17 0.10 7.25 5.88
N THR A 18 -0.95 6.68 5.32
CA THR A 18 -1.02 6.34 3.89
C THR A 18 -2.02 7.27 3.20
N PHE A 19 -1.55 8.10 2.28
CA PHE A 19 -2.44 8.82 1.37
C PHE A 19 -2.94 7.86 0.30
N ASP A 20 -4.20 8.00 -0.03
CA ASP A 20 -4.87 7.05 -0.91
C ASP A 20 -5.17 7.66 -2.27
N CYS A 21 -4.63 7.08 -3.34
CA CYS A 21 -4.94 7.43 -4.72
C CYS A 21 -5.92 6.44 -5.37
N GLU A 22 -6.34 5.38 -4.66
CA GLU A 22 -7.20 4.34 -5.19
C GLU A 22 -8.66 4.52 -4.72
N ASP A 23 -9.21 3.54 -4.00
CA ASP A 23 -10.64 3.46 -3.63
C ASP A 23 -11.13 4.66 -2.80
N GLY A 24 -10.26 5.29 -2.03
CA GLY A 24 -10.57 6.48 -1.24
C GLY A 24 -10.38 7.80 -2.00
N ALA A 25 -9.97 7.77 -3.26
CA ALA A 25 -9.75 8.96 -4.08
C ALA A 25 -11.00 9.35 -4.88
N PRO A 26 -11.18 10.64 -5.24
CA PRO A 26 -12.29 11.07 -6.07
C PRO A 26 -12.13 10.58 -7.53
N VAL A 27 -13.12 9.85 -8.01
CA VAL A 27 -13.16 9.35 -9.40
C VAL A 27 -13.22 10.51 -10.40
N GLY A 28 -12.43 10.42 -11.47
CA GLY A 28 -12.39 11.44 -12.53
C GLY A 28 -11.50 12.64 -12.23
N GLN A 29 -10.76 12.61 -11.12
CA GLN A 29 -9.82 13.66 -10.72
C GLN A 29 -8.44 13.07 -10.33
N GLU A 30 -8.08 11.92 -10.87
CA GLU A 30 -6.94 11.12 -10.43
C GLU A 30 -5.63 11.91 -10.49
N LEU A 31 -5.36 12.61 -11.61
CA LEU A 31 -4.15 13.42 -11.73
C LEU A 31 -4.13 14.60 -10.74
N ALA A 32 -5.25 15.31 -10.59
CA ALA A 32 -5.33 16.42 -9.64
C ALA A 32 -5.15 15.94 -8.20
N HIS A 33 -5.65 14.73 -7.90
CA HIS A 33 -5.48 14.09 -6.60
C HIS A 33 -4.01 13.69 -6.36
N ALA A 34 -3.34 13.10 -7.34
CA ALA A 34 -1.91 12.77 -7.25
C ALA A 34 -1.05 14.04 -7.06
N GLN A 35 -1.40 15.15 -7.71
CA GLN A 35 -0.74 16.45 -7.50
C GLN A 35 -0.95 16.97 -6.08
N LEU A 36 -2.18 16.88 -5.54
CA LEU A 36 -2.46 17.23 -4.15
C LEU A 36 -1.66 16.35 -3.16
N VAL A 37 -1.50 15.06 -3.46
CA VAL A 37 -0.64 14.16 -2.68
C VAL A 37 0.81 14.67 -2.67
N CYS A 38 1.36 15.05 -3.83
CA CYS A 38 2.70 15.63 -3.92
C CYS A 38 2.83 16.92 -3.11
N GLU A 39 1.84 17.84 -3.22
CA GLU A 39 1.80 19.08 -2.43
C GLU A 39 1.86 18.79 -0.93
N LEU A 40 1.05 17.86 -0.43
CA LEU A 40 1.00 17.53 0.99
C LEU A 40 2.25 16.80 1.47
N LEU A 41 2.82 15.90 0.67
CA LEU A 41 4.06 15.21 1.01
C LEU A 41 5.25 16.17 1.14
N THR A 42 5.30 17.19 0.28
CA THR A 42 6.39 18.18 0.29
C THR A 42 6.13 19.36 1.23
N SER A 43 4.91 19.49 1.74
CA SER A 43 4.55 20.57 2.67
C SER A 43 5.28 20.45 4.02
N PRO A 44 5.44 21.56 4.76
CA PRO A 44 5.96 21.53 6.13
C PRO A 44 5.02 20.80 7.11
N GLU A 45 3.77 20.52 6.73
CA GLU A 45 2.83 19.74 7.54
C GLU A 45 3.25 18.27 7.65
N ASN A 46 3.98 17.71 6.67
CA ASN A 46 4.62 16.40 6.74
C ASN A 46 5.89 16.45 7.59
N LEU A 47 5.69 16.74 8.88
CA LEU A 47 6.77 17.05 9.83
C LEU A 47 7.72 15.85 10.04
N TYR A 48 7.15 14.66 10.18
CA TYR A 48 7.91 13.45 10.56
C TYR A 48 8.35 12.61 9.36
N GLN A 49 7.90 12.93 8.14
CA GLN A 49 8.18 12.16 6.92
C GLN A 49 7.77 10.68 7.02
N GLN A 50 6.69 10.40 7.72
CA GLN A 50 6.09 9.08 7.91
C GLN A 50 4.82 8.93 7.07
N VAL A 51 4.81 9.52 5.88
CA VAL A 51 3.68 9.45 4.96
C VAL A 51 4.06 8.63 3.74
N GLY A 52 3.34 7.53 3.53
CA GLY A 52 3.35 6.74 2.32
C GLY A 52 2.16 7.07 1.40
N VAL A 53 2.09 6.41 0.28
CA VAL A 53 0.99 6.54 -0.67
C VAL A 53 0.52 5.16 -1.14
N ARG A 54 -0.80 4.93 -1.19
CA ARG A 54 -1.38 3.81 -1.94
C ARG A 54 -1.65 4.31 -3.35
N VAL A 55 -1.00 3.71 -4.33
CA VAL A 55 -1.20 3.96 -5.75
C VAL A 55 -2.39 3.16 -6.27
N HIS A 56 -2.89 3.47 -7.46
CA HIS A 56 -3.93 2.68 -8.09
C HIS A 56 -3.51 1.22 -8.33
N ASP A 57 -4.51 0.36 -8.54
CA ASP A 57 -4.33 -1.02 -9.00
C ASP A 57 -3.35 -1.08 -10.19
N PRO A 58 -2.36 -1.99 -10.18
CA PRO A 58 -1.42 -2.16 -11.28
C PRO A 58 -2.04 -2.42 -12.66
N LEU A 59 -3.28 -2.90 -12.71
CA LEU A 59 -4.03 -3.08 -13.95
C LEU A 59 -4.84 -1.84 -14.35
N SER A 60 -4.94 -0.85 -13.49
CA SER A 60 -5.58 0.43 -13.77
C SER A 60 -4.74 1.27 -14.72
N PRO A 61 -5.35 2.01 -15.67
CA PRO A 61 -4.63 2.97 -16.50
C PRO A 61 -4.00 4.12 -15.70
N PHE A 62 -4.40 4.30 -14.44
CA PHE A 62 -3.91 5.37 -13.58
C PHE A 62 -2.65 5.01 -12.78
N PHE A 63 -2.29 3.73 -12.67
CA PHE A 63 -1.08 3.30 -11.96
C PHE A 63 0.18 4.03 -12.46
N ASP A 64 0.36 4.08 -13.77
CA ASP A 64 1.51 4.75 -14.37
C ASP A 64 1.47 6.26 -14.15
N SER A 65 0.30 6.87 -14.22
CA SER A 65 0.11 8.29 -13.93
C SER A 65 0.48 8.64 -12.49
N ASP A 66 0.13 7.79 -11.53
CA ASP A 66 0.52 7.98 -10.13
C ASP A 66 2.04 7.97 -9.96
N ILE A 67 2.68 6.93 -10.49
CA ILE A 67 4.14 6.79 -10.41
C ILE A 67 4.85 7.96 -11.11
N ASP A 68 4.35 8.35 -12.27
CA ASP A 68 4.91 9.44 -13.07
C ASP A 68 4.73 10.83 -12.42
N CYS A 69 3.70 11.00 -11.61
CA CYS A 69 3.46 12.23 -10.87
C CYS A 69 4.17 12.23 -9.49
N ILE A 70 3.94 11.18 -8.69
CA ILE A 70 4.29 11.19 -7.27
C ILE A 70 5.79 10.97 -7.05
N ILE A 71 6.43 10.08 -7.81
CA ILE A 71 7.86 9.81 -7.62
C ILE A 71 8.71 11.05 -7.95
N PRO A 72 8.59 11.69 -9.13
CA PRO A 72 9.33 12.91 -9.40
C PRO A 72 8.96 14.07 -8.47
N GLY A 73 7.66 14.20 -8.16
CA GLY A 73 7.13 15.34 -7.38
C GLY A 73 7.46 15.28 -5.89
N ALA A 74 7.48 14.09 -5.29
CA ALA A 74 7.56 13.95 -3.85
C ALA A 74 8.38 12.75 -3.34
N GLY A 75 9.02 11.98 -4.20
CA GLY A 75 9.67 10.71 -3.83
C GLY A 75 10.74 10.84 -2.75
N GLN A 76 11.45 11.97 -2.65
CA GLN A 76 12.41 12.22 -1.56
C GLN A 76 11.74 12.27 -0.18
N ARG A 77 10.48 12.66 -0.11
CA ARG A 77 9.70 12.83 1.13
C ARG A 77 8.79 11.64 1.42
N LEU A 78 8.68 10.69 0.49
CA LEU A 78 7.86 9.50 0.61
C LEU A 78 8.46 8.51 1.61
N ALA A 79 7.66 8.05 2.58
CA ALA A 79 8.08 6.99 3.50
C ALA A 79 8.05 5.61 2.82
N TYR A 80 6.98 5.32 2.07
CA TYR A 80 6.78 4.06 1.36
C TYR A 80 5.74 4.21 0.24
N ILE A 81 5.68 3.21 -0.63
CA ILE A 81 4.61 3.05 -1.63
C ILE A 81 3.85 1.77 -1.32
N THR A 82 2.52 1.87 -1.21
CA THR A 82 1.62 0.72 -1.06
C THR A 82 1.07 0.32 -2.42
N ILE A 83 1.26 -0.94 -2.79
CA ILE A 83 0.76 -1.51 -4.04
C ILE A 83 -0.43 -2.42 -3.71
N PRO A 84 -1.64 -2.07 -4.17
CA PRO A 84 -2.85 -2.87 -3.97
C PRO A 84 -3.00 -3.96 -5.04
N LYS A 85 -3.93 -4.87 -4.84
CA LYS A 85 -4.50 -5.81 -5.83
C LYS A 85 -3.46 -6.60 -6.64
N VAL A 86 -2.34 -6.93 -6.00
CA VAL A 86 -1.30 -7.77 -6.62
C VAL A 86 -1.75 -9.23 -6.64
N SER A 87 -1.17 -10.01 -7.57
CA SER A 87 -1.43 -11.44 -7.69
C SER A 87 -0.23 -12.30 -7.27
N HIS A 88 0.99 -12.00 -7.77
CA HIS A 88 2.14 -12.87 -7.61
C HIS A 88 3.44 -12.10 -7.35
N ALA A 89 4.41 -12.75 -6.73
CA ALA A 89 5.73 -12.17 -6.45
C ALA A 89 6.45 -11.68 -7.71
N ILE A 90 6.27 -12.37 -8.84
CA ILE A 90 6.84 -11.95 -10.14
C ILE A 90 6.28 -10.59 -10.55
N GLN A 91 4.96 -10.39 -10.44
CA GLN A 91 4.32 -9.10 -10.72
C GLN A 91 4.86 -8.02 -9.79
N VAL A 92 4.90 -8.28 -8.48
CA VAL A 92 5.43 -7.32 -7.49
C VAL A 92 6.87 -6.96 -7.81
N SER A 93 7.71 -7.93 -8.18
CA SER A 93 9.11 -7.68 -8.59
C SER A 93 9.21 -6.76 -9.80
N GLN A 94 8.35 -6.96 -10.81
CA GLN A 94 8.32 -6.09 -12.01
C GLN A 94 7.88 -4.66 -11.66
N LEU A 95 6.88 -4.52 -10.80
CA LEU A 95 6.41 -3.21 -10.33
C LEU A 95 7.50 -2.48 -9.53
N ILE A 96 8.22 -3.20 -8.68
CA ILE A 96 9.37 -2.67 -7.95
C ILE A 96 10.45 -2.17 -8.91
N GLN A 97 10.77 -2.92 -9.97
CA GLN A 97 11.74 -2.49 -10.98
C GLN A 97 11.28 -1.20 -11.68
N LYS A 98 10.00 -1.10 -12.02
CA LYS A 98 9.41 0.09 -12.63
C LYS A 98 9.51 1.32 -11.72
N ILE A 99 9.16 1.16 -10.43
CA ILE A 99 9.27 2.20 -9.40
C ILE A 99 10.73 2.65 -9.25
N ASN A 100 11.68 1.71 -9.16
CA ASN A 100 13.11 2.00 -9.03
C ASN A 100 13.65 2.73 -10.27
N HIS A 101 13.23 2.33 -11.47
CA HIS A 101 13.62 3.00 -12.70
C HIS A 101 13.14 4.45 -12.69
N LYS A 102 11.87 4.71 -12.35
CA LYS A 102 11.33 6.05 -12.24
C LYS A 102 12.06 6.87 -11.16
N ALA A 103 12.33 6.30 -10.00
CA ALA A 103 13.06 6.94 -8.92
C ALA A 103 14.47 7.38 -9.38
N THR A 104 15.19 6.48 -10.09
CA THR A 104 16.52 6.78 -10.64
C THR A 104 16.46 7.92 -11.67
N GLN A 105 15.50 7.88 -12.60
CA GLN A 105 15.30 8.96 -13.58
C GLN A 105 14.99 10.30 -12.93
N SER A 106 14.37 10.29 -11.76
CA SER A 106 14.00 11.48 -10.98
C SER A 106 15.09 11.93 -10.01
N GLY A 107 16.29 11.33 -10.04
CA GLY A 107 17.39 11.69 -9.17
C GLY A 107 17.22 11.27 -7.70
N ILE A 108 16.31 10.32 -7.44
CA ILE A 108 16.07 9.79 -6.10
C ILE A 108 17.03 8.64 -5.85
N SER A 109 17.99 8.84 -4.95
CA SER A 109 19.01 7.84 -4.62
C SER A 109 18.58 6.83 -3.56
N LYS A 110 17.59 7.17 -2.73
CA LYS A 110 17.07 6.24 -1.72
C LYS A 110 16.19 5.18 -2.36
N ARG A 111 16.31 3.95 -1.85
CA ARG A 111 15.37 2.89 -2.21
C ARG A 111 14.03 3.15 -1.51
N LEU A 112 12.93 3.24 -2.27
CA LEU A 112 11.59 3.46 -1.72
C LEU A 112 11.07 2.14 -1.13
N PRO A 113 10.73 2.08 0.17
CA PRO A 113 10.13 0.89 0.78
C PRO A 113 8.78 0.57 0.12
N ILE A 114 8.49 -0.71 -0.04
CA ILE A 114 7.23 -1.17 -0.63
C ILE A 114 6.39 -1.87 0.44
N HIS A 115 5.15 -1.42 0.58
CA HIS A 115 4.09 -2.14 1.26
C HIS A 115 3.23 -2.84 0.20
N VAL A 116 2.76 -4.04 0.48
CA VAL A 116 1.90 -4.80 -0.43
C VAL A 116 0.60 -5.14 0.27
N LEU A 117 -0.54 -4.87 -0.38
CA LEU A 117 -1.83 -5.36 0.09
C LEU A 117 -2.04 -6.80 -0.39
N ILE A 118 -2.27 -7.68 0.55
CA ILE A 118 -2.69 -9.07 0.32
C ILE A 118 -4.21 -9.11 0.43
N GLU A 119 -4.88 -9.09 -0.71
CA GLU A 119 -6.33 -8.93 -0.80
C GLU A 119 -6.95 -9.72 -1.96
N THR A 120 -6.14 -10.55 -2.63
CA THR A 120 -6.57 -11.50 -3.64
C THR A 120 -6.20 -12.93 -3.20
N ASN A 121 -6.92 -13.94 -3.71
CA ASN A 121 -6.58 -15.33 -3.44
C ASN A 121 -5.20 -15.72 -3.96
N GLU A 122 -4.84 -15.15 -5.11
CA GLU A 122 -3.55 -15.38 -5.78
C GLU A 122 -2.41 -14.81 -4.94
N SER A 123 -2.55 -13.57 -4.43
CA SER A 123 -1.52 -12.97 -3.58
C SER A 123 -1.37 -13.69 -2.24
N LEU A 124 -2.47 -14.20 -1.69
CA LEU A 124 -2.40 -15.02 -0.48
C LEU A 124 -1.69 -16.35 -0.75
N ALA A 125 -1.96 -17.00 -1.89
CA ALA A 125 -1.28 -18.24 -2.27
C ALA A 125 0.24 -18.04 -2.47
N ASP A 126 0.66 -16.84 -2.85
CA ASP A 126 2.06 -16.50 -3.12
C ASP A 126 2.71 -15.62 -2.02
N VAL A 127 2.05 -15.50 -0.86
CA VAL A 127 2.39 -14.54 0.19
C VAL A 127 3.83 -14.68 0.72
N PHE A 128 4.36 -15.91 0.80
CA PHE A 128 5.74 -16.15 1.23
C PHE A 128 6.76 -15.66 0.20
N ALA A 129 6.49 -15.89 -1.10
CA ALA A 129 7.36 -15.41 -2.17
C ALA A 129 7.32 -13.88 -2.26
N ILE A 130 6.15 -13.25 -2.05
CA ILE A 130 6.01 -11.79 -1.97
C ILE A 130 6.80 -11.25 -0.78
N ALA A 131 6.66 -11.85 0.41
CA ALA A 131 7.38 -11.45 1.61
C ALA A 131 8.90 -11.59 1.47
N ALA A 132 9.38 -12.56 0.69
CA ALA A 132 10.81 -12.79 0.45
C ALA A 132 11.47 -11.68 -0.39
N LEU A 133 10.70 -10.84 -1.09
CA LEU A 133 11.26 -9.76 -1.91
C LEU A 133 11.97 -8.71 -1.02
N PRO A 134 13.25 -8.38 -1.30
CA PRO A 134 14.05 -7.57 -0.39
C PRO A 134 13.51 -6.14 -0.13
N GLN A 135 12.79 -5.57 -1.10
CA GLN A 135 12.28 -4.20 -1.00
C GLN A 135 10.87 -4.13 -0.41
N VAL A 136 10.17 -5.26 -0.30
CA VAL A 136 8.94 -5.36 0.45
C VAL A 136 9.29 -5.30 1.94
N VAL A 137 8.67 -4.38 2.67
CA VAL A 137 8.92 -4.17 4.11
C VAL A 137 7.67 -4.44 4.96
N CYS A 138 6.49 -4.39 4.34
CA CYS A 138 5.22 -4.61 5.02
C CYS A 138 4.25 -5.36 4.10
N LEU A 139 3.50 -6.30 4.67
CA LEU A 139 2.32 -6.88 4.06
C LEU A 139 1.09 -6.50 4.89
N SER A 140 0.10 -5.92 4.23
CA SER A 140 -1.16 -5.52 4.86
C SER A 140 -2.30 -6.38 4.33
N PHE A 141 -3.25 -6.73 5.19
CA PHE A 141 -4.43 -7.47 4.79
C PHE A 141 -5.54 -6.53 4.30
N GLY A 142 -5.93 -6.64 3.03
CA GLY A 142 -7.05 -5.89 2.44
C GLY A 142 -8.37 -6.67 2.59
N LEU A 143 -9.01 -6.57 3.76
CA LEU A 143 -10.20 -7.35 4.12
C LEU A 143 -11.36 -7.18 3.13
N MET A 144 -11.64 -5.97 2.68
CA MET A 144 -12.81 -5.67 1.84
C MET A 144 -12.73 -6.36 0.49
N ASP A 145 -11.61 -6.19 -0.21
CA ASP A 145 -11.39 -6.83 -1.52
C ASP A 145 -11.25 -8.35 -1.39
N PHE A 146 -10.59 -8.82 -0.33
CA PHE A 146 -10.50 -10.24 -0.04
C PHE A 146 -11.89 -10.89 0.10
N VAL A 147 -12.78 -10.28 0.89
CA VAL A 147 -14.16 -10.79 1.06
C VAL A 147 -14.95 -10.71 -0.24
N SER A 148 -14.83 -9.61 -0.99
CA SER A 148 -15.49 -9.43 -2.29
C SER A 148 -15.05 -10.50 -3.29
N GLY A 149 -13.79 -10.89 -3.30
CA GLY A 149 -13.22 -11.92 -4.17
C GLY A 149 -13.80 -13.33 -3.94
N TYR A 150 -14.53 -13.54 -2.85
CA TYR A 150 -15.23 -14.81 -2.57
C TYR A 150 -16.68 -14.85 -3.02
N TYR A 151 -17.18 -13.82 -3.72
CA TYR A 151 -18.52 -13.82 -4.37
C TYR A 151 -19.66 -14.22 -3.43
N GLY A 152 -19.62 -13.80 -2.17
CA GLY A 152 -20.65 -14.09 -1.17
C GLY A 152 -20.42 -15.37 -0.35
N ALA A 153 -19.38 -16.16 -0.63
CA ALA A 153 -19.03 -17.32 0.22
C ALA A 153 -18.51 -16.89 1.61
N ILE A 154 -18.00 -15.68 1.73
CA ILE A 154 -17.71 -15.03 3.02
C ILE A 154 -18.85 -14.04 3.30
N PRO A 155 -19.59 -14.19 4.41
CA PRO A 155 -20.71 -13.30 4.71
C PRO A 155 -20.22 -11.90 5.09
N SER A 156 -21.06 -10.88 4.89
CA SER A 156 -20.75 -9.49 5.22
C SER A 156 -20.44 -9.26 6.72
N SER A 157 -20.91 -10.14 7.60
CA SER A 157 -20.54 -10.11 9.03
C SER A 157 -19.05 -10.26 9.27
N ALA A 158 -18.32 -10.92 8.36
CA ALA A 158 -16.87 -11.03 8.42
C ALA A 158 -16.14 -9.69 8.19
N MET A 159 -16.85 -8.63 7.82
CA MET A 159 -16.32 -7.26 7.68
C MET A 159 -16.63 -6.37 8.90
N HIS A 160 -17.17 -6.92 9.98
CA HIS A 160 -17.52 -6.25 11.23
C HIS A 160 -16.66 -6.76 12.39
N VAL A 161 -17.14 -6.62 13.61
CA VAL A 161 -16.46 -7.07 14.84
C VAL A 161 -16.11 -8.55 14.84
N ASP A 162 -16.84 -9.37 14.07
CA ASP A 162 -16.62 -10.80 13.93
C ASP A 162 -15.60 -11.19 12.85
N GLN A 163 -14.93 -10.22 12.22
CA GLN A 163 -13.97 -10.46 11.13
C GLN A 163 -12.91 -11.51 11.47
N PHE A 164 -12.46 -11.55 12.73
CA PHE A 164 -11.48 -12.52 13.21
C PHE A 164 -12.05 -13.93 13.43
N SER A 165 -13.35 -14.12 13.39
CA SER A 165 -14.03 -15.41 13.62
C SER A 165 -14.15 -16.24 12.35
N HIS A 166 -14.20 -15.62 11.17
CA HIS A 166 -14.38 -16.34 9.92
C HIS A 166 -13.11 -17.13 9.53
N PRO A 167 -13.20 -18.45 9.22
CA PRO A 167 -12.01 -19.28 8.99
C PRO A 167 -11.10 -18.80 7.87
N LEU A 168 -11.66 -18.33 6.75
CA LEU A 168 -10.88 -17.85 5.61
C LEU A 168 -10.15 -16.55 5.94
N THR A 169 -10.81 -15.61 6.60
CA THR A 169 -10.21 -14.34 7.05
C THR A 169 -9.09 -14.61 8.04
N ARG A 170 -9.34 -15.46 9.04
CA ARG A 170 -8.35 -15.84 10.03
C ARG A 170 -7.14 -16.53 9.39
N ARG A 171 -7.38 -17.42 8.43
CA ARG A 171 -6.31 -18.07 7.66
C ARG A 171 -5.44 -17.03 6.97
N ALA A 172 -6.04 -16.09 6.24
CA ALA A 172 -5.31 -15.04 5.52
C ALA A 172 -4.43 -14.22 6.46
N MET A 173 -4.98 -13.74 7.57
CA MET A 173 -4.24 -12.97 8.57
C MET A 173 -3.09 -13.78 9.18
N THR A 174 -3.32 -15.07 9.47
CA THR A 174 -2.30 -15.96 10.04
C THR A 174 -1.15 -16.18 9.04
N GLU A 175 -1.47 -16.47 7.77
CA GLU A 175 -0.45 -16.70 6.73
C GLU A 175 0.37 -15.43 6.47
N ILE A 176 -0.27 -14.26 6.42
CA ILE A 176 0.43 -12.97 6.28
C ILE A 176 1.38 -12.76 7.45
N ALA A 177 0.92 -12.96 8.70
CA ALA A 177 1.76 -12.79 9.87
C ALA A 177 2.96 -13.76 9.86
N VAL A 178 2.73 -15.05 9.54
CA VAL A 178 3.80 -16.05 9.45
C VAL A 178 4.80 -15.69 8.35
N ALA A 179 4.34 -15.30 7.15
CA ALA A 179 5.20 -14.89 6.06
C ALA A 179 6.05 -13.67 6.44
N CYS A 180 5.43 -12.64 7.04
CA CYS A 180 6.13 -11.46 7.50
C CYS A 180 7.22 -11.81 8.52
N HIS A 181 6.90 -12.57 9.57
CA HIS A 181 7.88 -12.93 10.57
C HIS A 181 9.00 -13.82 10.03
N THR A 182 8.70 -14.71 9.06
CA THR A 182 9.70 -15.55 8.39
C THR A 182 10.79 -14.72 7.70
N PHE A 183 10.42 -13.60 7.09
CA PHE A 183 11.32 -12.75 6.31
C PHE A 183 11.65 -11.42 6.97
N GLY A 184 11.33 -11.22 8.25
CA GLY A 184 11.61 -9.99 9.00
C GLY A 184 10.85 -8.77 8.46
N LYS A 185 9.60 -8.97 8.03
CA LYS A 185 8.70 -7.92 7.54
C LYS A 185 7.66 -7.56 8.60
N THR A 186 6.98 -6.43 8.40
CA THR A 186 5.90 -5.98 9.29
C THR A 186 4.56 -6.48 8.76
N PRO A 187 3.77 -7.26 9.53
CA PRO A 187 2.38 -7.52 9.21
C PRO A 187 1.52 -6.33 9.64
N ALA A 188 0.53 -5.96 8.81
CA ALA A 188 -0.46 -4.93 9.12
C ALA A 188 -1.88 -5.36 8.73
N HIS A 189 -2.88 -4.74 9.38
CA HIS A 189 -4.30 -5.00 9.14
C HIS A 189 -5.10 -3.70 9.28
#